data_6f6e6fa04328db98ad930f38148c7cc9
#
_entry.id   6f6e6fa04328db98ad930f38148c7cc9
#
_cell.length_a   1.000
_cell.length_b   1.000
_cell.length_c   1.000
_cell.angle_alpha   90.00
_cell.angle_beta   90.00
_cell.angle_gamma   90.00
#
_symmetry.space_group_name_H-M   'P 1'
#
loop_
_entity.id
_entity.type
_entity.pdbx_description
1 polymer ?
#
loop_
_entity_poly.entity_id
_entity_poly.type
_entity_poly.pdbx_seq_one_letter_code
_entity_poly.pdbx_strand_id
1 'polypeptide(L)'
;ETIVVLIAGNHDYVKRESFYRGFDWADNVVMLLSPEPECVEVPEKKTAVYGCSYDKKEILENRLDGVRPEGKMKYHLLLAHGGDARHMPWNPGRMAQAGFDYIACGHIHKPGILVPDKMAYAGALEPTDETQMGPHGYIRGTVDEHGTRIQFVPFAQYEYEDLVLNVTEDLTQYALETKLKQELALREDGKIRKIIRLKLTGHRAAELEFSPKRLLDCGRVISVEDETRPAYDLEQLKKTYGASLISAYIEAFETKTDAQSQKALDYGLEALLAARRNG
;
A
#
# COMPACT_ATOMS: atom_id res chain seq x y z
N GLU A 1 -19.60 -24.53 15.31
CA GLU A 1 -18.94 -23.41 15.99
C GLU A 1 -17.67 -23.02 15.22
N THR A 2 -17.33 -21.73 15.20
CA THR A 2 -16.10 -21.26 14.56
C THR A 2 -14.93 -21.40 15.51
N ILE A 3 -13.87 -22.11 15.10
CA ILE A 3 -12.62 -22.17 15.85
C ILE A 3 -11.69 -21.10 15.30
N VAL A 4 -11.03 -20.35 16.18
CA VAL A 4 -10.06 -19.31 15.85
C VAL A 4 -8.68 -19.76 16.32
N VAL A 5 -7.71 -19.79 15.42
CA VAL A 5 -6.32 -20.10 15.76
C VAL A 5 -5.45 -18.90 15.46
N LEU A 6 -4.65 -18.48 16.42
CA LEU A 6 -3.85 -17.25 16.38
C LEU A 6 -2.36 -17.54 16.59
N ILE A 7 -1.53 -16.73 15.95
CA ILE A 7 -0.10 -16.59 16.23
C ILE A 7 0.25 -15.11 16.42
N ALA A 8 1.27 -14.80 17.21
CA ALA A 8 1.81 -13.45 17.34
C ALA A 8 2.84 -13.17 16.24
N GLY A 9 2.83 -11.94 15.75
CA GLY A 9 3.77 -11.43 14.75
C GLY A 9 4.97 -10.68 15.35
N ASN A 10 5.73 -10.02 14.49
CA ASN A 10 6.94 -9.29 14.85
C ASN A 10 6.68 -7.97 15.60
N HIS A 11 5.50 -7.39 15.53
CA HIS A 11 5.12 -6.17 16.26
C HIS A 11 4.56 -6.47 17.65
N ASP A 12 3.98 -7.63 17.83
CA ASP A 12 3.29 -8.08 19.05
C ASP A 12 3.88 -9.39 19.61
N TYR A 13 5.17 -9.63 19.35
CA TYR A 13 5.86 -10.86 19.73
C TYR A 13 5.71 -11.22 21.22
N VAL A 14 5.69 -12.53 21.52
CA VAL A 14 5.39 -13.07 22.83
C VAL A 14 6.57 -12.89 23.79
N LYS A 15 6.43 -11.95 24.72
CA LYS A 15 7.33 -11.74 25.88
C LYS A 15 6.81 -12.46 27.11
N ARG A 16 7.58 -12.40 28.19
CA ARG A 16 7.18 -12.93 29.51
C ARG A 16 5.89 -12.30 30.01
N GLU A 17 5.75 -10.98 29.88
CA GLU A 17 4.59 -10.18 30.29
C GLU A 17 3.61 -9.92 29.13
N SER A 18 3.63 -10.74 28.08
CA SER A 18 2.75 -10.54 26.93
C SER A 18 1.29 -10.72 27.34
N PHE A 19 0.43 -9.81 26.88
CA PHE A 19 -1.02 -9.89 27.04
C PHE A 19 -1.58 -11.27 26.66
N TYR A 20 -1.06 -11.87 25.61
CA TYR A 20 -1.50 -13.18 25.12
C TYR A 20 -1.40 -14.31 26.14
N ARG A 21 -0.49 -14.22 27.15
CA ARG A 21 -0.29 -15.26 28.17
C ARG A 21 -1.29 -15.17 29.32
N GLY A 22 -1.80 -13.98 29.59
CA GLY A 22 -2.71 -13.73 30.72
C GLY A 22 -4.14 -13.43 30.33
N PHE A 23 -4.44 -13.39 29.04
CA PHE A 23 -5.78 -13.13 28.55
C PHE A 23 -6.66 -14.38 28.66
N ASP A 24 -7.87 -14.20 29.16
CA ASP A 24 -8.87 -15.27 29.23
C ASP A 24 -9.57 -15.39 27.87
N TRP A 25 -9.02 -16.26 27.04
CA TRP A 25 -9.54 -16.53 25.71
C TRP A 25 -10.85 -17.30 25.77
N ALA A 26 -11.77 -17.01 24.86
CA ALA A 26 -12.99 -17.80 24.71
C ALA A 26 -12.65 -19.25 24.31
N ASP A 27 -13.48 -20.21 24.67
CA ASP A 27 -13.29 -21.67 24.50
C ASP A 27 -12.99 -22.06 23.03
N ASN A 28 -13.43 -21.26 22.08
CA ASN A 28 -13.23 -21.49 20.64
C ASN A 28 -11.98 -20.77 20.08
N VAL A 29 -11.15 -20.16 20.92
CA VAL A 29 -9.93 -19.45 20.51
C VAL A 29 -8.70 -20.17 21.03
N VAL A 30 -7.79 -20.53 20.14
CA VAL A 30 -6.50 -21.12 20.45
C VAL A 30 -5.38 -20.16 20.04
N MET A 31 -4.59 -19.73 21.02
CA MET A 31 -3.39 -18.91 20.78
C MET A 31 -2.15 -19.81 20.87
N LEU A 32 -1.47 -20.01 19.75
CA LEU A 32 -0.19 -20.72 19.69
C LEU A 32 0.91 -19.77 20.19
N LEU A 33 1.48 -20.06 21.36
CA LEU A 33 2.42 -19.15 22.04
C LEU A 33 3.89 -19.56 21.90
N SER A 34 4.15 -20.75 21.40
CA SER A 34 5.53 -21.27 21.26
C SER A 34 6.29 -20.53 20.16
N PRO A 35 7.58 -20.22 20.38
CA PRO A 35 8.47 -19.77 19.31
C PRO A 35 8.89 -20.91 18.37
N GLU A 36 8.74 -22.15 18.83
CA GLU A 36 8.94 -23.35 18.01
C GLU A 36 7.61 -23.79 17.39
N PRO A 37 7.64 -24.45 16.23
CA PRO A 37 6.43 -24.96 15.60
C PRO A 37 5.63 -25.87 16.53
N GLU A 38 4.36 -25.58 16.70
CA GLU A 38 3.40 -26.38 17.45
C GLU A 38 2.14 -26.63 16.61
N CYS A 39 1.30 -27.54 17.06
CA CYS A 39 0.11 -27.96 16.34
C CYS A 39 -1.09 -28.04 17.29
N VAL A 40 -2.24 -27.59 16.84
CA VAL A 40 -3.55 -27.81 17.45
C VAL A 40 -4.42 -28.67 16.53
N GLU A 41 -5.03 -29.69 17.06
CA GLU A 41 -6.00 -30.52 16.35
C GLU A 41 -7.43 -30.02 16.60
N VAL A 42 -8.25 -30.00 15.54
CA VAL A 42 -9.67 -29.69 15.54
C VAL A 42 -10.41 -30.92 15.00
N PRO A 43 -10.65 -31.94 15.84
CA PRO A 43 -11.14 -33.25 15.40
C PRO A 43 -12.47 -33.20 14.65
N GLU A 44 -13.41 -32.36 15.08
CA GLU A 44 -14.74 -32.18 14.47
C GLU A 44 -14.63 -31.58 13.04
N LYS A 45 -13.54 -30.93 12.72
CA LYS A 45 -13.21 -30.45 11.37
C LYS A 45 -12.22 -31.35 10.63
N LYS A 46 -11.72 -32.42 11.29
CA LYS A 46 -10.67 -33.32 10.79
C LYS A 46 -9.41 -32.53 10.35
N THR A 47 -9.09 -31.43 11.05
CA THR A 47 -8.08 -30.45 10.66
C THR A 47 -7.03 -30.29 11.75
N ALA A 48 -5.77 -30.23 11.37
CA ALA A 48 -4.67 -29.82 12.21
C ALA A 48 -4.13 -28.48 11.73
N VAL A 49 -3.91 -27.55 12.68
CA VAL A 49 -3.39 -26.20 12.39
C VAL A 49 -2.04 -26.05 13.06
N TYR A 50 -1.03 -25.76 12.28
CA TYR A 50 0.37 -25.61 12.69
C TYR A 50 0.74 -24.13 12.70
N GLY A 51 1.69 -23.74 13.54
CA GLY A 51 2.24 -22.40 13.54
C GLY A 51 3.27 -22.21 14.63
N CYS A 52 3.93 -21.05 14.62
CA CYS A 52 4.76 -20.58 15.72
C CYS A 52 4.61 -19.07 15.88
N SER A 53 4.71 -18.59 17.12
CA SER A 53 4.67 -17.18 17.43
C SER A 53 6.07 -16.57 17.44
N TYR A 54 6.17 -15.29 17.12
CA TYR A 54 7.40 -14.53 17.32
C TYR A 54 7.68 -14.37 18.82
N ASP A 55 8.95 -14.48 19.19
CA ASP A 55 9.49 -14.23 20.56
C ASP A 55 10.43 -13.02 20.60
N LYS A 56 10.77 -12.47 19.45
CA LYS A 56 11.60 -11.27 19.23
C LYS A 56 11.19 -10.55 17.96
N LYS A 57 11.55 -9.28 17.84
CA LYS A 57 11.13 -8.42 16.72
C LYS A 57 11.60 -8.92 15.35
N GLU A 58 12.80 -9.50 15.28
CA GLU A 58 13.43 -9.99 14.05
C GLU A 58 13.84 -11.46 14.21
N ILE A 59 13.53 -12.26 13.19
CA ILE A 59 13.91 -13.67 13.11
C ILE A 59 14.56 -13.90 11.73
N LEU A 60 15.85 -14.11 11.72
CA LEU A 60 16.65 -14.23 10.50
C LEU A 60 16.67 -15.64 9.91
N GLU A 61 16.23 -16.64 10.66
CA GLU A 61 16.08 -18.03 10.24
C GLU A 61 14.62 -18.39 9.96
N ASN A 62 14.40 -19.34 9.06
CA ASN A 62 13.06 -19.89 8.83
C ASN A 62 12.79 -21.03 9.82
N ARG A 63 12.08 -20.77 10.90
CA ARG A 63 11.69 -21.78 11.91
C ARG A 63 10.65 -22.79 11.39
N LEU A 64 9.99 -22.49 10.28
CA LEU A 64 9.03 -23.38 9.62
C LEU A 64 9.68 -24.25 8.55
N ASP A 65 11.01 -24.10 8.29
CA ASP A 65 11.71 -24.94 7.32
C ASP A 65 11.82 -26.37 7.87
N GLY A 66 11.39 -27.31 7.06
CA GLY A 66 11.38 -28.73 7.48
C GLY A 66 10.12 -29.17 8.24
N VAL A 67 9.25 -28.26 8.67
CA VAL A 67 7.95 -28.63 9.27
C VAL A 67 7.10 -29.36 8.23
N ARG A 68 6.53 -30.47 8.64
CA ARG A 68 5.67 -31.32 7.80
C ARG A 68 4.40 -31.67 8.54
N PRO A 69 3.29 -31.91 7.82
CA PRO A 69 2.09 -32.47 8.43
C PRO A 69 2.34 -33.82 9.07
N GLU A 70 1.88 -33.97 10.29
CA GLU A 70 1.97 -35.21 11.06
C GLU A 70 0.62 -35.56 11.67
N GLY A 71 0.46 -36.82 12.11
CA GLY A 71 -0.76 -37.27 12.79
C GLY A 71 -1.84 -37.82 11.85
N LYS A 72 -3.09 -37.88 12.34
CA LYS A 72 -4.20 -38.59 11.68
C LYS A 72 -5.25 -37.64 11.10
N MET A 73 -5.07 -36.34 11.25
CA MET A 73 -6.03 -35.37 10.69
C MET A 73 -6.00 -35.44 9.16
N LYS A 74 -7.16 -35.19 8.55
CA LYS A 74 -7.29 -35.26 7.10
C LYS A 74 -6.74 -34.02 6.42
N TYR A 75 -6.85 -32.85 7.07
CA TYR A 75 -6.46 -31.55 6.54
C TYR A 75 -5.43 -30.90 7.43
N HIS A 76 -4.45 -30.26 6.82
CA HIS A 76 -3.32 -29.65 7.51
C HIS A 76 -3.14 -28.21 7.04
N LEU A 77 -3.28 -27.24 7.95
CA LEU A 77 -3.10 -25.82 7.68
C LEU A 77 -1.86 -25.31 8.40
N LEU A 78 -1.16 -24.36 7.81
CA LEU A 78 -0.02 -23.70 8.42
C LEU A 78 -0.27 -22.20 8.55
N LEU A 79 -0.09 -21.65 9.75
CA LEU A 79 -0.02 -20.21 9.99
C LEU A 79 1.45 -19.80 9.96
N ALA A 80 1.78 -18.81 9.13
CA ALA A 80 3.14 -18.33 8.96
C ALA A 80 3.16 -16.80 9.00
N HIS A 81 4.07 -16.20 9.79
CA HIS A 81 4.24 -14.76 9.84
C HIS A 81 5.66 -14.39 9.41
N GLY A 82 5.84 -13.54 8.38
CA GLY A 82 7.15 -13.17 7.87
C GLY A 82 7.27 -13.21 6.33
N GLY A 83 8.45 -13.64 5.84
CA GLY A 83 8.72 -13.84 4.41
C GLY A 83 9.64 -12.81 3.78
N ASP A 84 10.17 -11.85 4.55
CA ASP A 84 11.27 -10.98 4.13
C ASP A 84 12.59 -11.35 4.81
N ALA A 85 13.68 -10.68 4.43
CA ALA A 85 15.03 -11.04 4.90
C ALA A 85 15.24 -10.91 6.42
N ARG A 86 14.44 -10.15 7.13
CA ARG A 86 14.56 -9.88 8.58
C ARG A 86 13.48 -10.58 9.40
N HIS A 87 12.44 -11.04 8.74
CA HIS A 87 11.25 -11.58 9.41
C HIS A 87 10.95 -12.98 8.85
N MET A 88 11.59 -13.98 9.43
CA MET A 88 11.41 -15.41 9.12
C MET A 88 11.40 -15.67 7.60
N PRO A 89 12.56 -15.50 6.91
CA PRO A 89 12.63 -15.57 5.45
C PRO A 89 12.26 -16.97 4.94
N TRP A 90 11.45 -17.04 3.89
CA TRP A 90 11.10 -18.29 3.22
C TRP A 90 11.10 -18.19 1.69
N ASN A 91 11.17 -19.35 1.06
CA ASN A 91 10.91 -19.52 -0.36
C ASN A 91 9.49 -20.06 -0.54
N PRO A 92 8.56 -19.34 -1.18
CA PRO A 92 7.17 -19.78 -1.33
C PRO A 92 7.03 -21.15 -2.02
N GLY A 93 7.88 -21.45 -3.02
CA GLY A 93 7.86 -22.73 -3.73
C GLY A 93 8.25 -23.92 -2.81
N ARG A 94 9.26 -23.75 -1.95
CA ARG A 94 9.62 -24.76 -0.96
C ARG A 94 8.53 -24.94 0.10
N MET A 95 7.99 -23.85 0.61
CA MET A 95 6.90 -23.89 1.59
C MET A 95 5.67 -24.60 1.03
N ALA A 96 5.28 -24.31 -0.21
CA ALA A 96 4.14 -24.95 -0.85
C ALA A 96 4.31 -26.49 -1.02
N GLN A 97 5.55 -26.97 -1.09
CA GLN A 97 5.88 -28.40 -1.18
C GLN A 97 5.96 -29.10 0.20
N ALA A 98 5.76 -28.37 1.30
CA ALA A 98 5.87 -28.93 2.64
C ALA A 98 4.75 -29.93 3.02
N GLY A 99 3.71 -30.07 2.18
CA GLY A 99 2.63 -31.04 2.39
C GLY A 99 1.36 -30.46 3.02
N PHE A 100 1.36 -29.20 3.44
CA PHE A 100 0.17 -28.55 3.97
C PHE A 100 -0.88 -28.33 2.89
N ASP A 101 -2.16 -28.39 3.23
CA ASP A 101 -3.25 -28.07 2.30
C ASP A 101 -3.34 -26.59 2.01
N TYR A 102 -3.18 -25.73 3.03
CA TYR A 102 -3.12 -24.29 2.88
C TYR A 102 -2.13 -23.65 3.87
N ILE A 103 -1.45 -22.60 3.41
CA ILE A 103 -0.53 -21.78 4.21
C ILE A 103 -1.06 -20.35 4.27
N ALA A 104 -1.53 -19.94 5.45
CA ALA A 104 -2.01 -18.60 5.72
C ALA A 104 -0.84 -17.71 6.17
N CYS A 105 -0.49 -16.71 5.37
CA CYS A 105 0.64 -15.82 5.63
C CYS A 105 0.19 -14.47 6.20
N GLY A 106 0.88 -14.03 7.27
CA GLY A 106 0.81 -12.68 7.81
C GLY A 106 2.14 -11.93 7.63
N HIS A 107 2.24 -10.70 8.12
CA HIS A 107 3.35 -9.76 8.05
C HIS A 107 3.21 -8.73 6.91
N ILE A 108 2.99 -9.15 5.69
CA ILE A 108 2.81 -8.22 4.56
C ILE A 108 1.37 -7.72 4.56
N HIS A 109 1.19 -6.40 4.72
CA HIS A 109 -0.13 -5.77 4.83
C HIS A 109 -0.90 -5.68 3.51
N LYS A 110 -0.20 -5.81 2.37
CA LYS A 110 -0.82 -5.90 1.05
C LYS A 110 -1.26 -7.34 0.77
N PRO A 111 -2.52 -7.59 0.42
CA PRO A 111 -2.97 -8.93 0.06
C PRO A 111 -2.24 -9.45 -1.18
N GLY A 112 -1.95 -10.75 -1.21
CA GLY A 112 -1.24 -11.36 -2.34
C GLY A 112 -1.28 -12.87 -2.35
N ILE A 113 -1.59 -13.46 -3.49
CA ILE A 113 -1.52 -14.90 -3.71
C ILE A 113 -0.07 -15.25 -4.08
N LEU A 114 0.62 -15.98 -3.21
CA LEU A 114 1.99 -16.44 -3.44
C LEU A 114 2.06 -17.71 -4.28
N VAL A 115 1.17 -18.65 -3.98
CA VAL A 115 0.97 -19.87 -4.76
C VAL A 115 -0.54 -20.11 -4.86
N PRO A 116 -1.12 -20.18 -6.08
CA PRO A 116 -2.55 -20.36 -6.28
C PRO A 116 -3.12 -21.52 -5.46
N ASP A 117 -4.24 -21.27 -4.79
CA ASP A 117 -4.97 -22.21 -3.94
C ASP A 117 -4.11 -22.92 -2.85
N LYS A 118 -2.95 -22.37 -2.52
CA LYS A 118 -2.00 -23.00 -1.62
C LYS A 118 -1.41 -22.06 -0.57
N MET A 119 -1.01 -20.84 -0.96
CA MET A 119 -0.30 -19.94 -0.07
C MET A 119 -0.64 -18.48 -0.39
N ALA A 120 -1.06 -17.71 0.61
CA ALA A 120 -1.43 -16.31 0.41
C ALA A 120 -1.16 -15.45 1.65
N TYR A 121 -0.80 -14.18 1.42
CA TYR A 121 -0.95 -13.11 2.39
C TYR A 121 -2.39 -12.61 2.38
N ALA A 122 -3.05 -12.60 3.52
CA ALA A 122 -4.38 -11.97 3.65
C ALA A 122 -4.28 -10.44 3.57
N GLY A 123 -3.13 -9.89 3.93
CA GLY A 123 -2.94 -8.47 4.12
C GLY A 123 -3.48 -7.98 5.46
N ALA A 124 -3.56 -6.67 5.62
CA ALA A 124 -4.28 -6.05 6.73
C ALA A 124 -5.79 -5.98 6.40
N LEU A 125 -6.64 -6.08 7.41
CA LEU A 125 -8.09 -6.01 7.22
C LEU A 125 -8.54 -4.59 6.82
N GLU A 126 -7.85 -3.58 7.35
CA GLU A 126 -7.96 -2.15 7.01
C GLU A 126 -6.56 -1.61 6.73
N PRO A 127 -6.38 -0.61 5.85
CA PRO A 127 -5.08 0.03 5.69
C PRO A 127 -4.72 0.80 6.95
N THR A 128 -3.49 0.66 7.43
CA THR A 128 -3.01 1.30 8.66
C THR A 128 -2.31 2.63 8.41
N ASP A 129 -1.90 2.88 7.18
CA ASP A 129 -1.26 4.13 6.74
C ASP A 129 -1.44 4.37 5.24
N GLU A 130 -1.09 5.55 4.77
CA GLU A 130 -1.25 6.00 3.38
C GLU A 130 -0.38 5.29 2.33
N THR A 131 0.59 4.48 2.76
CA THR A 131 1.42 3.69 1.84
C THR A 131 0.76 2.37 1.44
N GLN A 132 -0.28 1.97 2.18
CA GLN A 132 -1.03 0.74 1.96
C GLN A 132 -2.19 0.98 0.99
N MET A 133 -1.82 1.15 -0.27
CA MET A 133 -2.73 1.46 -1.37
C MET A 133 -3.53 0.25 -1.82
N GLY A 134 -4.76 0.50 -2.28
CA GLY A 134 -5.63 -0.51 -2.89
C GLY A 134 -6.47 -1.30 -1.88
N PRO A 135 -7.14 -2.36 -2.34
CA PRO A 135 -8.13 -3.07 -1.52
C PRO A 135 -7.50 -3.84 -0.37
N HIS A 136 -8.15 -3.77 0.80
CA HIS A 136 -7.84 -4.53 2.01
C HIS A 136 -9.00 -5.43 2.40
N GLY A 137 -8.69 -6.53 3.11
CA GLY A 137 -9.69 -7.54 3.43
C GLY A 137 -9.07 -8.84 3.96
N TYR A 138 -9.64 -9.96 3.56
CA TYR A 138 -9.22 -11.27 4.06
C TYR A 138 -9.25 -12.34 2.96
N ILE A 139 -8.59 -13.46 3.23
CA ILE A 139 -8.68 -14.66 2.39
C ILE A 139 -9.81 -15.55 2.94
N ARG A 140 -10.71 -15.94 2.05
CA ARG A 140 -11.72 -16.98 2.31
C ARG A 140 -11.45 -18.18 1.41
N GLY A 141 -11.64 -19.37 1.94
CA GLY A 141 -11.44 -20.58 1.15
C GLY A 141 -12.14 -21.79 1.71
N THR A 142 -12.01 -22.89 0.99
CA THR A 142 -12.43 -24.23 1.39
C THR A 142 -11.25 -25.18 1.20
N VAL A 143 -11.13 -26.14 2.14
CA VAL A 143 -10.22 -27.28 2.05
C VAL A 143 -11.08 -28.53 2.16
N ASP A 144 -11.15 -29.29 1.11
CA ASP A 144 -12.01 -30.48 1.02
C ASP A 144 -11.29 -31.63 0.25
N GLU A 145 -11.99 -32.70 -0.06
CA GLU A 145 -11.43 -33.84 -0.80
C GLU A 145 -11.09 -33.54 -2.25
N HIS A 146 -11.57 -32.42 -2.79
CA HIS A 146 -11.24 -31.95 -4.13
C HIS A 146 -10.08 -30.96 -4.14
N GLY A 147 -9.50 -30.69 -2.97
CA GLY A 147 -8.37 -29.77 -2.77
C GLY A 147 -8.74 -28.46 -2.11
N THR A 148 -7.82 -27.51 -2.18
CA THR A 148 -7.97 -26.17 -1.62
C THR A 148 -8.42 -25.17 -2.71
N ARG A 149 -9.32 -24.27 -2.36
CA ARG A 149 -9.72 -23.12 -3.18
C ARG A 149 -9.77 -21.89 -2.30
N ILE A 150 -9.09 -20.83 -2.70
CA ILE A 150 -9.06 -19.57 -1.96
C ILE A 150 -9.44 -18.39 -2.84
N GLN A 151 -9.98 -17.35 -2.21
CA GLN A 151 -10.22 -16.07 -2.85
C GLN A 151 -9.96 -14.93 -1.86
N PHE A 152 -9.46 -13.82 -2.34
CA PHE A 152 -9.43 -12.57 -1.59
C PHE A 152 -10.85 -11.97 -1.56
N VAL A 153 -11.27 -11.53 -0.38
CA VAL A 153 -12.55 -10.86 -0.16
C VAL A 153 -12.28 -9.45 0.34
N PRO A 154 -12.52 -8.40 -0.46
CA PRO A 154 -12.44 -7.03 0.00
C PRO A 154 -13.42 -6.81 1.16
N PHE A 155 -12.95 -6.15 2.22
CA PHE A 155 -13.72 -5.95 3.44
C PHE A 155 -13.55 -4.55 4.05
N ALA A 156 -12.41 -3.90 3.79
CA ALA A 156 -12.07 -2.61 4.34
C ALA A 156 -13.15 -1.55 4.10
N GLN A 157 -13.35 -0.66 5.06
CA GLN A 157 -14.22 0.51 4.95
C GLN A 157 -13.53 1.68 4.27
N TYR A 158 -12.18 1.68 4.26
CA TYR A 158 -11.35 2.73 3.68
C TYR A 158 -10.35 2.15 2.69
N GLU A 159 -10.02 2.95 1.68
CA GLU A 159 -8.97 2.61 0.72
C GLU A 159 -8.25 3.89 0.32
N TYR A 160 -6.91 3.86 0.35
CA TYR A 160 -6.09 4.96 -0.17
C TYR A 160 -5.96 4.85 -1.68
N GLU A 161 -6.09 5.99 -2.38
CA GLU A 161 -5.99 6.07 -3.83
C GLU A 161 -5.21 7.33 -4.25
N ASP A 162 -4.33 7.17 -5.25
CA ASP A 162 -3.67 8.30 -5.90
C ASP A 162 -4.59 8.86 -6.99
N LEU A 163 -4.87 10.17 -6.92
CA LEU A 163 -5.59 10.90 -7.95
C LEU A 163 -4.65 11.90 -8.61
N VAL A 164 -4.42 11.72 -9.90
CA VAL A 164 -3.64 12.68 -10.70
C VAL A 164 -4.60 13.57 -11.49
N LEU A 165 -4.52 14.88 -11.28
CA LEU A 165 -5.24 15.86 -12.07
C LEU A 165 -4.27 16.65 -12.95
N ASN A 166 -4.51 16.61 -14.26
CA ASN A 166 -3.78 17.45 -15.19
C ASN A 166 -4.40 18.84 -15.20
N VAL A 167 -3.54 19.84 -15.05
CA VAL A 167 -3.84 21.26 -15.02
C VAL A 167 -3.47 21.89 -16.36
N THR A 168 -4.28 22.83 -16.82
CA THR A 168 -4.05 23.66 -18.00
C THR A 168 -3.98 25.14 -17.60
N GLU A 169 -3.40 25.99 -18.45
CA GLU A 169 -3.19 27.42 -18.14
C GLU A 169 -4.46 28.21 -17.90
N ASP A 170 -5.58 27.75 -18.45
CA ASP A 170 -6.90 28.37 -18.27
C ASP A 170 -7.61 27.93 -16.99
N LEU A 171 -7.06 26.93 -16.26
CA LEU A 171 -7.70 26.37 -15.08
C LEU A 171 -7.52 27.28 -13.85
N THR A 172 -8.61 27.81 -13.35
CA THR A 172 -8.62 28.61 -12.11
C THR A 172 -8.65 27.71 -10.86
N GLN A 173 -8.29 28.27 -9.69
CA GLN A 173 -8.43 27.58 -8.40
C GLN A 173 -9.85 27.02 -8.20
N TYR A 174 -10.89 27.82 -8.50
CA TYR A 174 -12.27 27.39 -8.34
C TYR A 174 -12.65 26.24 -9.29
N ALA A 175 -12.19 26.30 -10.53
CA ALA A 175 -12.45 25.25 -11.50
C ALA A 175 -11.73 23.94 -11.11
N LEU A 176 -10.51 24.03 -10.58
CA LEU A 176 -9.77 22.87 -10.05
C LEU A 176 -10.51 22.24 -8.87
N GLU A 177 -10.99 23.04 -7.91
CA GLU A 177 -11.79 22.54 -6.78
C GLU A 177 -13.08 21.87 -7.24
N THR A 178 -13.74 22.45 -8.24
CA THR A 178 -14.96 21.85 -8.82
C THR A 178 -14.68 20.52 -9.48
N LYS A 179 -13.61 20.45 -10.28
CA LYS A 179 -13.16 19.20 -10.92
C LYS A 179 -12.79 18.14 -9.89
N LEU A 180 -12.06 18.54 -8.84
CA LEU A 180 -11.70 17.65 -7.75
C LEU A 180 -12.94 17.10 -7.04
N LYS A 181 -13.91 17.92 -6.70
CA LYS A 181 -15.17 17.49 -6.08
C LYS A 181 -15.96 16.52 -6.95
N GLN A 182 -15.97 16.73 -8.26
CA GLN A 182 -16.59 15.79 -9.22
C GLN A 182 -15.88 14.45 -9.22
N GLU A 183 -14.55 14.44 -9.26
CA GLU A 183 -13.75 13.23 -9.20
C GLU A 183 -13.92 12.46 -7.88
N LEU A 184 -14.04 13.18 -6.77
CA LEU A 184 -14.33 12.57 -5.46
C LEU A 184 -15.73 11.94 -5.44
N ALA A 185 -16.72 12.63 -5.99
CA ALA A 185 -18.11 12.13 -6.05
C ALA A 185 -18.24 10.86 -6.90
N LEU A 186 -17.48 10.74 -8.00
CA LEU A 186 -17.46 9.53 -8.83
C LEU A 186 -16.85 8.31 -8.10
N ARG A 187 -16.07 8.55 -7.04
CA ARG A 187 -15.43 7.52 -6.20
C ARG A 187 -16.23 7.14 -4.95
N GLU A 188 -17.37 7.78 -4.75
CA GLU A 188 -18.30 7.46 -3.66
C GLU A 188 -19.33 6.41 -4.12
N ASP A 189 -18.91 5.17 -4.30
CA ASP A 189 -19.78 4.05 -4.68
C ASP A 189 -20.60 3.47 -3.51
N GLY A 190 -20.52 4.09 -2.35
CA GLY A 190 -21.35 3.81 -1.17
C GLY A 190 -20.84 2.75 -0.20
N LYS A 191 -19.83 1.93 -0.54
CA LYS A 191 -19.33 0.88 0.35
C LYS A 191 -17.94 1.16 0.91
N ILE A 192 -17.02 1.58 0.06
CA ILE A 192 -15.61 1.83 0.43
C ILE A 192 -15.34 3.33 0.31
N ARG A 193 -14.91 3.94 1.39
CA ARG A 193 -14.56 5.36 1.44
C ARG A 193 -13.15 5.55 0.90
N LYS A 194 -13.03 6.23 -0.25
CA LYS A 194 -11.72 6.56 -0.81
C LYS A 194 -11.09 7.73 -0.05
N ILE A 195 -9.82 7.57 0.30
CA ILE A 195 -8.97 8.60 0.91
C ILE A 195 -7.92 8.94 -0.15
N ILE A 196 -7.90 10.19 -0.59
CA ILE A 196 -7.17 10.61 -1.79
C ILE A 196 -5.84 11.28 -1.43
N ARG A 197 -4.78 10.85 -2.09
CA ARG A 197 -3.55 11.61 -2.26
C ARG A 197 -3.62 12.27 -3.64
N LEU A 198 -3.73 13.59 -3.65
CA LEU A 198 -3.88 14.37 -4.88
C LEU A 198 -2.50 14.77 -5.42
N LYS A 199 -2.29 14.51 -6.71
CA LYS A 199 -1.14 15.00 -7.46
C LYS A 199 -1.61 15.88 -8.60
N LEU A 200 -1.10 17.11 -8.67
CA LEU A 200 -1.32 18.02 -9.76
C LEU A 200 -0.15 17.95 -10.74
N THR A 201 -0.45 17.89 -12.03
CA THR A 201 0.55 17.88 -13.11
C THR A 201 0.13 18.85 -14.21
N GLY A 202 1.02 19.10 -15.18
CA GLY A 202 0.73 19.97 -16.31
C GLY A 202 1.18 21.42 -16.11
N HIS A 203 0.57 22.35 -16.86
CA HIS A 203 0.98 23.76 -16.88
C HIS A 203 -0.15 24.64 -16.39
N ARG A 204 0.12 25.46 -15.38
CA ARG A 204 -0.78 26.47 -14.83
C ARG A 204 -0.45 27.86 -15.40
N ALA A 205 -1.40 28.81 -15.31
CA ALA A 205 -1.07 30.20 -15.59
C ALA A 205 0.14 30.64 -14.75
N ALA A 206 1.03 31.42 -15.34
CA ALA A 206 2.32 31.79 -14.73
C ALA A 206 2.18 32.52 -13.38
N GLU A 207 1.09 33.28 -13.21
CA GLU A 207 0.80 34.08 -12.00
C GLU A 207 -0.03 33.34 -10.97
N LEU A 208 -0.53 32.12 -11.30
CA LEU A 208 -1.42 31.36 -10.44
C LEU A 208 -0.63 30.35 -9.60
N GLU A 209 -0.84 30.36 -8.30
CA GLU A 209 -0.44 29.29 -7.39
C GLU A 209 -1.69 28.65 -6.79
N PHE A 210 -1.79 27.34 -6.85
CA PHE A 210 -2.90 26.63 -6.23
C PHE A 210 -2.71 26.55 -4.72
N SER A 211 -3.80 26.77 -3.98
CA SER A 211 -3.80 26.65 -2.51
C SER A 211 -4.00 25.19 -2.10
N PRO A 212 -2.99 24.50 -1.55
CA PRO A 212 -3.13 23.13 -1.08
C PRO A 212 -4.21 23.00 0.01
N LYS A 213 -4.31 24.00 0.91
CA LYS A 213 -5.31 24.02 1.97
C LYS A 213 -6.74 23.92 1.41
N ARG A 214 -7.06 24.70 0.37
CA ARG A 214 -8.40 24.69 -0.23
C ARG A 214 -8.70 23.35 -0.92
N LEU A 215 -7.69 22.68 -1.45
CA LEU A 215 -7.85 21.36 -2.06
C LEU A 215 -8.05 20.28 -1.00
N LEU A 216 -7.35 20.35 0.12
CA LEU A 216 -7.57 19.47 1.28
C LEU A 216 -8.99 19.61 1.84
N ASP A 217 -9.55 20.83 1.82
CA ASP A 217 -10.92 21.12 2.30
C ASP A 217 -12.02 20.62 1.34
N CYS A 218 -11.68 20.11 0.14
CA CYS A 218 -12.68 19.64 -0.83
C CYS A 218 -13.35 18.31 -0.47
N GLY A 219 -12.77 17.53 0.45
CA GLY A 219 -13.30 16.23 0.84
C GLY A 219 -12.23 15.35 1.50
N ARG A 220 -12.28 14.04 1.25
CA ARG A 220 -11.30 13.10 1.81
C ARG A 220 -9.96 13.14 1.04
N VAL A 221 -9.32 14.27 1.02
CA VAL A 221 -7.97 14.50 0.48
C VAL A 221 -7.02 14.70 1.65
N ILE A 222 -5.96 13.89 1.74
CA ILE A 222 -5.01 13.91 2.86
C ILE A 222 -3.67 14.56 2.53
N SER A 223 -3.33 14.59 1.25
CA SER A 223 -2.12 15.25 0.77
C SER A 223 -2.33 15.83 -0.62
N VAL A 224 -1.58 16.90 -0.91
CA VAL A 224 -1.53 17.54 -2.23
C VAL A 224 -0.06 17.68 -2.63
N GLU A 225 0.32 17.04 -3.71
CA GLU A 225 1.60 17.20 -4.37
C GLU A 225 1.41 18.04 -5.63
N ASP A 226 1.98 19.24 -5.65
CA ASP A 226 1.89 20.14 -6.81
C ASP A 226 3.16 20.04 -7.66
N GLU A 227 3.09 19.32 -8.77
CA GLU A 227 4.13 19.24 -9.80
C GLU A 227 3.80 20.08 -11.05
N THR A 228 2.84 21.00 -10.94
CA THR A 228 2.52 21.91 -12.05
C THR A 228 3.66 22.85 -12.36
N ARG A 229 3.73 23.29 -13.61
CA ARG A 229 4.70 24.27 -14.09
C ARG A 229 4.00 25.52 -14.57
N PRO A 230 4.61 26.70 -14.42
CA PRO A 230 4.07 27.91 -15.07
C PRO A 230 4.07 27.76 -16.59
N ALA A 231 2.97 28.10 -17.25
CA ALA A 231 2.90 28.24 -18.69
C ALA A 231 3.51 29.61 -19.08
N TYR A 232 4.75 29.59 -19.51
CA TYR A 232 5.42 30.82 -19.95
C TYR A 232 5.17 31.10 -21.42
N ASP A 233 4.70 32.30 -21.76
CA ASP A 233 4.78 32.83 -23.13
C ASP A 233 6.23 33.26 -23.42
N LEU A 234 6.99 32.34 -24.03
CA LEU A 234 8.42 32.52 -24.30
C LEU A 234 8.68 33.70 -25.24
N GLU A 235 7.79 33.94 -26.22
CA GLU A 235 7.92 35.08 -27.15
C GLU A 235 7.68 36.40 -26.43
N GLN A 236 6.68 36.46 -25.56
CA GLN A 236 6.43 37.65 -24.74
C GLN A 236 7.56 37.90 -23.75
N LEU A 237 8.14 36.85 -23.17
CA LEU A 237 9.31 36.97 -22.28
C LEU A 237 10.53 37.54 -23.05
N LYS A 238 10.84 37.04 -24.24
CA LYS A 238 11.92 37.60 -25.08
C LYS A 238 11.71 39.07 -25.43
N LYS A 239 10.48 39.45 -25.77
CA LYS A 239 10.12 40.85 -26.01
C LYS A 239 10.30 41.74 -24.78
N THR A 240 9.83 41.25 -23.61
CA THR A 240 9.88 42.02 -22.37
C THR A 240 11.30 42.21 -21.85
N TYR A 241 12.14 41.20 -21.97
CA TYR A 241 13.49 41.23 -21.41
C TYR A 241 14.60 41.57 -22.39
N GLY A 242 14.28 41.66 -23.69
CA GLY A 242 15.25 42.09 -24.75
C GLY A 242 16.53 41.26 -24.72
N ALA A 243 17.66 41.92 -24.97
CA ALA A 243 18.98 41.30 -24.92
C ALA A 243 19.42 41.01 -23.46
N SER A 244 18.94 39.94 -22.88
CA SER A 244 19.19 39.57 -21.49
C SER A 244 19.55 38.08 -21.33
N LEU A 245 20.00 37.69 -20.14
CA LEU A 245 20.24 36.29 -19.81
C LEU A 245 18.98 35.42 -19.95
N ILE A 246 17.78 35.98 -19.67
CA ILE A 246 16.50 35.26 -19.81
C ILE A 246 16.27 34.91 -21.29
N SER A 247 16.43 35.89 -22.20
CA SER A 247 16.24 35.65 -23.63
C SER A 247 17.29 34.67 -24.18
N ALA A 248 18.56 34.83 -23.82
CA ALA A 248 19.61 33.89 -24.20
C ALA A 248 19.35 32.47 -23.69
N TYR A 249 18.79 32.33 -22.47
CA TYR A 249 18.41 31.04 -21.93
C TYR A 249 17.29 30.40 -22.73
N ILE A 250 16.22 31.14 -23.04
CA ILE A 250 15.12 30.65 -23.89
C ILE A 250 15.64 30.16 -25.23
N GLU A 251 16.46 30.96 -25.91
CA GLU A 251 17.05 30.63 -27.23
C GLU A 251 17.88 29.33 -27.18
N ALA A 252 18.59 29.08 -26.09
CA ALA A 252 19.36 27.84 -25.91
C ALA A 252 18.50 26.55 -25.86
N PHE A 253 17.18 26.70 -25.65
CA PHE A 253 16.24 25.59 -25.62
C PHE A 253 15.23 25.55 -26.78
N GLU A 254 15.21 26.55 -27.68
CA GLU A 254 14.20 26.66 -28.78
C GLU A 254 14.10 25.40 -29.65
N THR A 255 15.21 24.71 -29.86
CA THR A 255 15.23 23.50 -30.69
C THR A 255 15.10 22.19 -29.90
N LYS A 256 15.00 22.27 -28.60
CA LYS A 256 14.99 21.10 -27.71
C LYS A 256 13.54 20.76 -27.27
N THR A 257 13.01 19.68 -27.80
CA THR A 257 11.61 19.26 -27.56
C THR A 257 11.46 18.04 -26.64
N ASP A 258 12.59 17.46 -26.19
CA ASP A 258 12.55 16.33 -25.27
C ASP A 258 12.09 16.75 -23.86
N ALA A 259 11.46 15.83 -23.13
CA ALA A 259 10.87 16.10 -21.83
C ALA A 259 11.88 16.62 -20.79
N GLN A 260 13.14 16.18 -20.85
CA GLN A 260 14.17 16.61 -19.92
C GLN A 260 14.58 18.07 -20.19
N SER A 261 14.74 18.44 -21.45
CA SER A 261 15.05 19.81 -21.88
C SER A 261 13.91 20.77 -21.56
N GLN A 262 12.64 20.37 -21.78
CA GLN A 262 11.49 21.20 -21.40
C GLN A 262 11.44 21.42 -19.89
N LYS A 263 11.66 20.38 -19.09
CA LYS A 263 11.73 20.49 -17.63
C LYS A 263 12.88 21.42 -17.19
N ALA A 264 14.03 21.33 -17.85
CA ALA A 264 15.16 22.22 -17.58
C ALA A 264 14.83 23.68 -17.92
N LEU A 265 14.15 23.93 -19.05
CA LEU A 265 13.70 25.27 -19.45
C LEU A 265 12.79 25.87 -18.38
N ASP A 266 11.77 25.15 -17.93
CA ASP A 266 10.83 25.61 -16.92
C ASP A 266 11.54 25.98 -15.60
N TYR A 267 12.37 25.09 -15.06
CA TYR A 267 13.12 25.36 -13.83
C TYR A 267 14.08 26.54 -13.93
N GLY A 268 14.78 26.67 -15.06
CA GLY A 268 15.73 27.75 -15.26
C GLY A 268 15.02 29.09 -15.42
N LEU A 269 13.88 29.13 -16.13
CA LEU A 269 13.07 30.35 -16.25
C LEU A 269 12.50 30.76 -14.89
N GLU A 270 11.94 29.83 -14.13
CA GLU A 270 11.43 30.11 -12.79
C GLU A 270 12.51 30.73 -11.89
N ALA A 271 13.73 30.15 -11.88
CA ALA A 271 14.85 30.66 -11.11
C ALA A 271 15.31 32.06 -11.58
N LEU A 272 15.43 32.28 -12.89
CA LEU A 272 15.87 33.56 -13.47
C LEU A 272 14.85 34.68 -13.21
N LEU A 273 13.55 34.38 -13.34
CA LEU A 273 12.46 35.34 -13.07
C LEU A 273 12.35 35.64 -11.58
N ALA A 274 12.50 34.66 -10.71
CA ALA A 274 12.51 34.84 -9.27
C ALA A 274 13.70 35.71 -8.79
N ALA A 275 14.92 35.45 -9.30
CA ALA A 275 16.11 36.24 -8.98
C ALA A 275 15.92 37.72 -9.34
N ARG A 276 15.23 38.01 -10.44
CA ARG A 276 14.98 39.41 -10.88
C ARG A 276 13.89 40.12 -10.09
N ARG A 277 12.92 39.41 -9.50
CA ARG A 277 11.89 40.02 -8.62
C ARG A 277 12.46 40.45 -7.26
N ASN A 278 13.54 39.82 -6.84
CA ASN A 278 14.18 40.03 -5.53
C ASN A 278 15.42 40.95 -5.58
N GLY A 279 15.83 41.43 -6.75
CA GLY A 279 16.90 42.37 -6.97
C GLY A 279 16.42 43.68 -7.55
#